data_0ac705fca5acb0777b4c4c3ed5fac083
#
_entry.id   0ac705fca5acb0777b4c4c3ed5fac083
#
_cell.length_a   1.000
_cell.length_b   1.000
_cell.length_c   1.000
_cell.angle_alpha   90.00
_cell.angle_beta   90.00
_cell.angle_gamma   90.00
#
_symmetry.space_group_name_H-M   'P 1'
#
loop_
_entity.id
_entity.type
_entity.pdbx_description
1 polymer ?
#
loop_
_entity_poly.entity_id
_entity_poly.type
_entity_poly.pdbx_seq_one_letter_code
_entity_poly.pdbx_strand_id
1 'polypeptide(L)'
;MPIRSPVFSSLGPSTLTESPRLGLCAVRIGETTPKRELLVSHTAGVLKLGHISLDGSKIHADASKSKAVSHKRLLELEAQLRQEVEELLVLSEQADRVELPEGLVIEDEITFRKNRLANLAEAKAFLEARAQERYEAEQAEYEAKMRAREEKARQTGRKPRGRAPQPPTPGPRDKDQYNFTDPESRIMKNSNNQGFDQHYNTQVAMDQESFLIVANTLSNHPNDYAEMEPTLDAIPAELGTPNAAAMDNGYFSANNVTACETRGIAPYIATGREPHHRSWKAYFAGLPAPPPEDAGPTVKMAYKLQTEIGKAIYSLRKCTVEPVIGIIKEVLGFRQFSLRGLAAAAGEWCLVCLAFNLKRLHVLLAS
;
A
#
# COMPACT_ATOMS: atom_id res chain seq x y z
N MET A 1 24.78 31.38 37.99
CA MET A 1 23.49 31.45 37.26
C MET A 1 23.15 30.01 36.81
N PRO A 2 22.17 29.35 37.36
CA PRO A 2 21.78 27.99 36.96
C PRO A 2 20.83 28.05 35.75
N ILE A 3 21.15 27.22 34.76
CA ILE A 3 20.37 27.01 33.53
C ILE A 3 19.11 26.24 33.90
N ARG A 4 17.95 26.87 33.71
CA ARG A 4 16.64 26.23 33.90
C ARG A 4 16.39 25.25 32.74
N SER A 5 16.21 23.97 33.08
CA SER A 5 15.63 22.95 32.20
C SER A 5 14.15 23.27 31.92
N PRO A 6 13.65 23.06 30.72
CA PRO A 6 12.22 23.22 30.44
C PRO A 6 11.44 22.07 31.10
N VAL A 7 10.50 22.47 31.95
CA VAL A 7 9.47 21.61 32.54
C VAL A 7 8.60 21.05 31.39
N PHE A 8 8.73 19.78 31.10
CA PHE A 8 7.76 19.04 30.29
C PHE A 8 6.51 18.84 31.18
N SER A 9 5.54 19.72 30.97
CA SER A 9 4.18 19.51 31.47
C SER A 9 3.64 18.19 30.91
N SER A 10 3.27 17.30 31.80
CA SER A 10 2.51 16.08 31.55
C SER A 10 1.18 16.43 30.85
N LEU A 11 1.16 16.35 29.54
CA LEU A 11 -0.08 16.17 28.81
C LEU A 11 -0.49 14.71 29.06
N GLY A 12 -1.49 14.56 29.91
CA GLY A 12 -2.26 13.32 30.07
C GLY A 12 -2.73 12.81 28.70
N PRO A 13 -3.17 11.56 28.59
CA PRO A 13 -3.65 11.03 27.33
C PRO A 13 -4.78 11.92 26.86
N SER A 14 -4.49 12.74 25.83
CA SER A 14 -5.55 13.40 25.09
C SER A 14 -6.33 12.27 24.41
N THR A 15 -7.41 11.86 25.06
CA THR A 15 -8.53 11.19 24.42
C THR A 15 -9.12 12.16 23.40
N LEU A 16 -8.42 12.37 22.31
CA LEU A 16 -9.06 12.70 21.06
C LEU A 16 -9.86 11.45 20.71
N THR A 17 -11.06 11.39 21.27
CA THR A 17 -12.12 10.55 20.76
C THR A 17 -12.27 10.96 19.29
N GLU A 18 -11.55 10.28 18.39
CA GLU A 18 -11.89 10.30 16.99
C GLU A 18 -13.37 10.02 16.96
N SER A 19 -14.15 10.98 16.47
CA SER A 19 -15.58 10.82 16.44
C SER A 19 -15.84 9.61 15.54
N PRO A 20 -16.29 8.45 16.07
CA PRO A 20 -16.52 7.24 15.26
C PRO A 20 -17.48 7.52 14.11
N ARG A 21 -18.21 8.63 14.20
CA ARG A 21 -19.15 9.13 13.19
C ARG A 21 -18.46 9.70 11.95
N LEU A 22 -17.29 10.33 12.05
CA LEU A 22 -16.57 10.85 10.89
C LEU A 22 -15.96 9.71 10.06
N GLY A 23 -15.35 8.73 10.69
CA GLY A 23 -14.82 7.54 10.01
C GLY A 23 -15.93 6.72 9.33
N LEU A 24 -17.06 6.50 10.01
CA LEU A 24 -18.24 5.82 9.44
C LEU A 24 -18.90 6.62 8.31
N CYS A 25 -18.95 7.96 8.38
CA CYS A 25 -19.40 8.80 7.28
C CYS A 25 -18.47 8.71 6.07
N ALA A 26 -17.16 8.79 6.27
CA ALA A 26 -16.18 8.68 5.20
C ALA A 26 -16.28 7.32 4.46
N VAL A 27 -16.41 6.22 5.20
CA VAL A 27 -16.59 4.88 4.64
C VAL A 27 -17.90 4.79 3.85
N ARG A 28 -19.04 5.26 4.39
CA ARG A 28 -20.35 5.23 3.69
C ARG A 28 -20.40 6.13 2.45
N ILE A 29 -19.80 7.31 2.51
CA ILE A 29 -19.74 8.21 1.35
C ILE A 29 -18.81 7.60 0.30
N GLY A 30 -17.70 6.98 0.71
CA GLY A 30 -16.75 6.30 -0.17
C GLY A 30 -17.35 5.15 -0.98
N GLU A 31 -18.34 4.45 -0.47
CA GLU A 31 -18.96 3.30 -1.17
C GLU A 31 -20.00 3.68 -2.23
N THR A 32 -20.69 4.79 -2.09
CA THR A 32 -21.87 5.10 -2.93
C THR A 32 -21.73 6.34 -3.82
N THR A 33 -20.98 7.34 -3.39
CA THR A 33 -20.95 8.65 -4.07
C THR A 33 -20.12 8.65 -5.35
N PRO A 34 -18.91 8.04 -5.41
CA PRO A 34 -18.11 8.02 -6.63
C PRO A 34 -18.77 7.27 -7.79
N LYS A 35 -19.53 6.22 -7.50
CA LYS A 35 -20.26 5.47 -8.54
C LYS A 35 -21.29 6.34 -9.26
N ARG A 36 -22.03 7.18 -8.52
CA ARG A 36 -23.06 8.06 -9.10
C ARG A 36 -22.47 9.12 -10.02
N GLU A 37 -21.38 9.73 -9.61
CA GLU A 37 -20.69 10.75 -10.40
C GLU A 37 -20.14 10.16 -11.72
N LEU A 38 -19.52 8.99 -11.67
CA LEU A 38 -19.02 8.30 -12.86
C LEU A 38 -20.16 7.89 -13.79
N LEU A 39 -21.29 7.43 -13.27
CA LEU A 39 -22.48 7.12 -14.07
C LEU A 39 -23.08 8.36 -14.75
N VAL A 40 -23.13 9.49 -14.04
CA VAL A 40 -23.56 10.78 -14.65
C VAL A 40 -22.61 11.18 -15.76
N SER A 41 -21.28 11.08 -15.55
CA SER A 41 -20.27 11.39 -16.54
C SER A 41 -20.37 10.48 -17.79
N HIS A 42 -20.64 9.21 -17.58
CA HIS A 42 -20.87 8.23 -18.66
C HIS A 42 -22.17 8.53 -19.43
N THR A 43 -23.27 8.80 -18.73
CA THR A 43 -24.56 9.16 -19.35
C THR A 43 -24.46 10.48 -20.13
N ALA A 44 -23.68 11.44 -19.64
CA ALA A 44 -23.41 12.69 -20.35
C ALA A 44 -22.46 12.54 -21.56
N GLY A 45 -21.93 11.33 -21.82
CA GLY A 45 -21.01 11.05 -22.92
C GLY A 45 -19.60 11.60 -22.73
N VAL A 46 -19.28 12.10 -21.53
CA VAL A 46 -17.96 12.67 -21.17
C VAL A 46 -16.95 11.57 -20.85
N LEU A 47 -17.44 10.48 -20.24
CA LEU A 47 -16.65 9.28 -19.93
C LEU A 47 -17.01 8.16 -20.90
N LYS A 48 -16.05 7.64 -21.66
CA LYS A 48 -16.27 6.54 -22.63
C LYS A 48 -15.67 5.21 -22.20
N LEU A 49 -14.83 5.21 -21.17
CA LEU A 49 -14.09 4.07 -20.65
C LEU A 49 -13.38 3.26 -21.76
N GLY A 50 -12.58 3.95 -22.61
CA GLY A 50 -11.81 3.31 -23.67
C GLY A 50 -10.52 2.65 -23.16
N HIS A 51 -9.49 3.43 -23.04
CA HIS A 51 -8.19 2.99 -22.50
C HIS A 51 -7.98 3.61 -21.12
N ILE A 52 -7.42 2.83 -20.19
CA ILE A 52 -7.13 3.32 -18.83
C ILE A 52 -5.64 3.27 -18.53
N SER A 53 -5.22 4.12 -17.60
CA SER A 53 -3.88 4.09 -17.01
C SER A 53 -4.00 3.79 -15.53
N LEU A 54 -3.24 2.79 -15.03
CA LEU A 54 -3.12 2.49 -13.61
C LEU A 54 -1.77 2.97 -13.09
N ASP A 55 -1.79 3.57 -11.91
CA ASP A 55 -0.57 3.87 -11.15
C ASP A 55 -0.86 3.96 -9.66
N GLY A 56 0.19 3.74 -8.87
CA GLY A 56 0.14 3.83 -7.43
C GLY A 56 0.97 4.99 -6.89
N SER A 57 0.61 5.48 -5.72
CA SER A 57 1.41 6.47 -5.03
C SER A 57 1.37 6.27 -3.52
N LYS A 58 2.53 6.47 -2.88
CA LYS A 58 2.63 6.43 -1.44
C LYS A 58 2.25 7.79 -0.86
N ILE A 59 1.29 7.77 0.07
CA ILE A 59 0.83 8.95 0.81
C ILE A 59 1.07 8.69 2.29
N HIS A 60 1.54 9.70 3.01
CA HIS A 60 1.85 9.58 4.42
C HIS A 60 0.61 9.21 5.23
N ALA A 61 0.76 8.24 6.14
CA ALA A 61 -0.23 7.97 7.17
C ALA A 61 -0.14 9.04 8.27
N ASP A 62 -1.20 9.24 9.05
CA ASP A 62 -1.17 10.05 10.28
C ASP A 62 -0.48 9.26 11.41
N ALA A 63 0.78 8.95 11.20
CA ALA A 63 1.60 8.16 12.11
C ALA A 63 3.08 8.50 11.97
N SER A 64 3.74 8.67 13.13
CA SER A 64 5.19 8.92 13.15
C SER A 64 5.98 7.61 13.15
N LYS A 65 7.06 7.56 12.38
CA LYS A 65 8.01 6.44 12.41
C LYS A 65 8.65 6.21 13.77
N SER A 66 8.76 7.26 14.61
CA SER A 66 9.30 7.16 15.96
C SER A 66 8.38 6.39 16.92
N LYS A 67 7.11 6.22 16.57
CA LYS A 67 6.12 5.42 17.31
C LYS A 67 6.05 3.97 16.82
N ALA A 68 6.90 3.58 15.88
CA ALA A 68 6.98 2.21 15.39
C ALA A 68 7.99 1.40 16.21
N VAL A 69 7.65 0.15 16.50
CA VAL A 69 8.51 -0.82 17.14
C VAL A 69 8.63 -2.07 16.27
N SER A 70 9.84 -2.62 16.09
CA SER A 70 10.02 -3.91 15.42
C SER A 70 9.72 -5.06 16.40
N HIS A 71 9.33 -6.22 15.88
CA HIS A 71 9.04 -7.40 16.69
C HIS A 71 10.23 -7.78 17.59
N LYS A 72 11.45 -7.79 17.04
CA LYS A 72 12.65 -8.03 17.85
C LYS A 72 12.78 -7.03 19.01
N ARG A 73 12.66 -5.73 18.72
CA ARG A 73 12.76 -4.68 19.74
C ARG A 73 11.61 -4.74 20.76
N LEU A 74 10.43 -5.15 20.34
CA LEU A 74 9.28 -5.36 21.21
C LEU A 74 9.58 -6.43 22.26
N LEU A 75 10.14 -7.58 21.86
CA LEU A 75 10.52 -8.66 22.79
C LEU A 75 11.61 -8.21 23.76
N GLU A 76 12.59 -7.47 23.30
CA GLU A 76 13.64 -6.91 24.19
C GLU A 76 13.04 -5.95 25.22
N LEU A 77 12.13 -5.05 24.80
CA LEU A 77 11.44 -4.12 25.70
C LEU A 77 10.53 -4.82 26.68
N GLU A 78 9.82 -5.87 26.26
CA GLU A 78 8.97 -6.67 27.12
C GLU A 78 9.79 -7.32 28.24
N ALA A 79 10.93 -7.94 27.90
CA ALA A 79 11.81 -8.56 28.88
C ALA A 79 12.40 -7.53 29.86
N GLN A 80 12.88 -6.40 29.36
CA GLN A 80 13.41 -5.30 30.18
C GLN A 80 12.37 -4.76 31.15
N LEU A 81 11.14 -4.46 30.68
CA LEU A 81 10.09 -3.91 31.53
C LEU A 81 9.63 -4.90 32.60
N ARG A 82 9.60 -6.20 32.30
CA ARG A 82 9.28 -7.24 33.29
C ARG A 82 10.31 -7.26 34.41
N GLN A 83 11.61 -7.23 34.04
CA GLN A 83 12.69 -7.16 35.01
C GLN A 83 12.59 -5.90 35.88
N GLU A 84 12.35 -4.72 35.28
CA GLU A 84 12.20 -3.46 36.00
C GLU A 84 11.00 -3.49 36.98
N VAL A 85 9.89 -4.16 36.63
CA VAL A 85 8.74 -4.36 37.54
C VAL A 85 9.11 -5.26 38.72
N GLU A 86 9.84 -6.35 38.50
CA GLU A 86 10.34 -7.23 39.53
C GLU A 86 11.26 -6.51 40.50
N GLU A 87 12.22 -5.74 39.98
CA GLU A 87 13.15 -4.92 40.78
C GLU A 87 12.40 -3.88 41.65
N LEU A 88 11.37 -3.21 41.09
CA LEU A 88 10.55 -2.24 41.79
C LEU A 88 9.67 -2.90 42.90
N LEU A 89 9.17 -4.11 42.66
CA LEU A 89 8.44 -4.87 43.69
C LEU A 89 9.34 -5.23 44.85
N VAL A 90 10.54 -5.71 44.59
CA VAL A 90 11.53 -5.98 45.65
C VAL A 90 11.88 -4.70 46.41
N LEU A 91 12.05 -3.57 45.70
CA LEU A 91 12.33 -2.28 46.33
C LEU A 91 11.15 -1.80 47.17
N SER A 92 9.91 -2.03 46.75
CA SER A 92 8.67 -1.72 47.49
C SER A 92 8.61 -2.49 48.83
N GLU A 93 9.01 -3.77 48.83
CA GLU A 93 9.06 -4.59 50.07
C GLU A 93 10.16 -4.12 51.03
N GLN A 94 11.17 -3.41 50.54
CA GLN A 94 12.28 -2.87 51.33
C GLN A 94 12.11 -1.39 51.68
N ALA A 95 11.03 -0.74 51.20
CA ALA A 95 10.81 0.71 51.31
C ALA A 95 10.87 1.24 52.73
N ASP A 96 10.47 0.41 53.76
CA ASP A 96 10.58 0.77 55.19
C ASP A 96 12.03 0.83 55.68
N ARG A 97 12.99 0.33 54.91
CA ARG A 97 14.41 0.19 55.33
C ARG A 97 15.39 0.99 54.45
N VAL A 98 14.91 1.52 53.36
CA VAL A 98 15.73 2.21 52.35
C VAL A 98 15.19 3.63 52.12
N GLU A 99 16.06 4.64 52.23
CA GLU A 99 15.72 6.01 51.93
C GLU A 99 15.54 6.15 50.41
N LEU A 100 14.32 6.46 49.97
CA LEU A 100 13.99 6.61 48.54
C LEU A 100 14.38 7.99 48.07
N PRO A 101 14.80 8.15 46.78
CA PRO A 101 15.04 9.45 46.16
C PRO A 101 13.79 10.32 46.23
N GLU A 102 13.98 11.62 46.48
CA GLU A 102 12.89 12.61 46.51
C GLU A 102 12.09 12.62 45.21
N GLY A 103 10.76 12.43 45.32
CA GLY A 103 9.87 12.42 44.15
C GLY A 103 9.66 11.05 43.48
N LEU A 104 10.29 9.97 43.98
CA LEU A 104 10.05 8.61 43.48
C LEU A 104 8.85 7.99 44.20
N VAL A 105 7.77 7.72 43.47
CA VAL A 105 6.60 6.97 43.95
C VAL A 105 6.65 5.60 43.25
N ILE A 106 7.02 4.55 44.02
CA ILE A 106 7.25 3.19 43.45
C ILE A 106 5.97 2.65 42.81
N GLU A 107 4.80 2.90 43.41
CA GLU A 107 3.50 2.42 42.89
C GLU A 107 3.17 3.03 41.52
N ASP A 108 3.45 4.33 41.33
CA ASP A 108 3.27 5.02 40.05
C ASP A 108 4.20 4.47 38.98
N GLU A 109 5.45 4.21 39.33
CA GLU A 109 6.46 3.62 38.45
C GLU A 109 6.10 2.19 38.02
N ILE A 110 5.60 1.37 38.96
CA ILE A 110 5.09 0.03 38.64
C ILE A 110 3.87 0.12 37.73
N THR A 111 2.94 1.00 38.02
CA THR A 111 1.72 1.19 37.25
C THR A 111 2.06 1.64 35.82
N PHE A 112 2.96 2.59 35.69
CA PHE A 112 3.44 3.06 34.38
C PHE A 112 4.04 1.92 33.55
N ARG A 113 4.89 1.07 34.14
CA ARG A 113 5.51 -0.06 33.45
C ARG A 113 4.51 -1.15 33.08
N LYS A 114 3.55 -1.44 33.97
CA LYS A 114 2.47 -2.41 33.69
C LYS A 114 1.59 -1.95 32.53
N ASN A 115 1.22 -0.68 32.47
CA ASN A 115 0.47 -0.11 31.36
C ASN A 115 1.26 -0.20 30.04
N ARG A 116 2.56 0.04 30.10
CA ARG A 116 3.42 -0.10 28.93
C ARG A 116 3.56 -1.56 28.48
N LEU A 117 3.64 -2.51 29.40
CA LEU A 117 3.61 -3.95 29.10
C LEU A 117 2.30 -4.37 28.44
N ALA A 118 1.15 -3.84 28.90
CA ALA A 118 -0.14 -4.10 28.27
C ALA A 118 -0.16 -3.62 26.81
N ASN A 119 0.31 -2.40 26.55
CA ASN A 119 0.41 -1.87 25.18
C ASN A 119 1.35 -2.72 24.29
N LEU A 120 2.47 -3.22 24.85
CA LEU A 120 3.36 -4.13 24.13
C LEU A 120 2.71 -5.49 23.84
N ALA A 121 1.88 -6.00 24.77
CA ALA A 121 1.15 -7.25 24.58
C ALA A 121 0.11 -7.12 23.43
N GLU A 122 -0.61 -6.01 23.35
CA GLU A 122 -1.53 -5.71 22.25
C GLU A 122 -0.77 -5.66 20.92
N ALA A 123 0.36 -4.95 20.88
CA ALA A 123 1.20 -4.85 19.69
C ALA A 123 1.72 -6.23 19.23
N LYS A 124 2.10 -7.09 20.18
CA LYS A 124 2.55 -8.46 19.93
C LYS A 124 1.44 -9.32 19.34
N ALA A 125 0.26 -9.30 19.96
CA ALA A 125 -0.91 -10.03 19.46
C ALA A 125 -1.29 -9.61 18.05
N PHE A 126 -1.25 -8.31 17.73
CA PHE A 126 -1.49 -7.80 16.38
C PHE A 126 -0.46 -8.31 15.38
N LEU A 127 0.84 -8.29 15.75
CA LEU A 127 1.90 -8.80 14.88
C LEU A 127 1.78 -10.31 14.66
N GLU A 128 1.39 -11.07 15.67
CA GLU A 128 1.16 -12.53 15.58
C GLU A 128 -0.03 -12.84 14.67
N ALA A 129 -1.16 -12.15 14.83
CA ALA A 129 -2.33 -12.32 13.96
C ALA A 129 -1.99 -12.02 12.50
N ARG A 130 -1.33 -10.90 12.22
CA ARG A 130 -0.88 -10.53 10.88
C ARG A 130 0.12 -11.53 10.30
N ALA A 131 1.01 -12.07 11.13
CA ALA A 131 1.97 -13.09 10.69
C ALA A 131 1.27 -14.40 10.36
N GLN A 132 0.21 -14.75 11.07
CA GLN A 132 -0.60 -15.93 10.82
C GLN A 132 -1.33 -15.82 9.47
N GLU A 133 -2.00 -14.69 9.20
CA GLU A 133 -2.65 -14.42 7.90
C GLU A 133 -1.65 -14.51 6.74
N ARG A 134 -0.47 -13.91 6.92
CA ARG A 134 0.61 -13.99 5.93
C ARG A 134 1.07 -15.44 5.71
N TYR A 135 1.26 -16.19 6.79
CA TYR A 135 1.71 -17.57 6.72
C TYR A 135 0.70 -18.44 5.96
N GLU A 136 -0.59 -18.28 6.21
CA GLU A 136 -1.65 -19.04 5.53
C GLU A 136 -1.67 -18.71 4.03
N ALA A 137 -1.53 -17.44 3.65
CA ALA A 137 -1.46 -17.03 2.25
C ALA A 137 -0.18 -17.58 1.55
N GLU A 138 0.99 -17.44 2.19
CA GLU A 138 2.27 -17.96 1.67
C GLU A 138 2.26 -19.50 1.59
N GLN A 139 1.60 -20.18 2.52
CA GLN A 139 1.46 -21.64 2.53
C GLN A 139 0.59 -22.13 1.36
N ALA A 140 -0.55 -21.47 1.13
CA ALA A 140 -1.41 -21.79 -0.01
C ALA A 140 -0.68 -21.60 -1.35
N GLU A 141 0.09 -20.51 -1.48
CA GLU A 141 0.91 -20.25 -2.67
C GLU A 141 2.04 -21.28 -2.85
N TYR A 142 2.70 -21.66 -1.75
CA TYR A 142 3.72 -22.69 -1.74
C TYR A 142 3.16 -24.05 -2.23
N GLU A 143 2.02 -24.46 -1.69
CA GLU A 143 1.37 -25.72 -2.08
C GLU A 143 0.92 -25.69 -3.55
N ALA A 144 0.40 -24.56 -4.03
CA ALA A 144 0.05 -24.39 -5.43
C ALA A 144 1.28 -24.53 -6.36
N LYS A 145 2.39 -23.89 -5.99
CA LYS A 145 3.66 -23.98 -6.72
C LYS A 145 4.23 -25.40 -6.71
N MET A 146 4.12 -26.10 -5.58
CA MET A 146 4.58 -27.50 -5.48
C MET A 146 3.73 -28.42 -6.35
N ARG A 147 2.41 -28.30 -6.31
CA ARG A 147 1.48 -29.05 -7.17
C ARG A 147 1.76 -28.81 -8.65
N ALA A 148 1.91 -27.56 -9.06
CA ALA A 148 2.25 -27.23 -10.46
C ALA A 148 3.61 -27.81 -10.89
N ARG A 149 4.60 -27.84 -9.98
CA ARG A 149 5.92 -28.42 -10.23
C ARG A 149 5.87 -29.94 -10.38
N GLU A 150 5.09 -30.62 -9.55
CA GLU A 150 4.88 -32.06 -9.63
C GLU A 150 4.14 -32.46 -10.90
N GLU A 151 3.10 -31.72 -11.26
CA GLU A 151 2.33 -31.93 -12.48
C GLU A 151 3.24 -31.80 -13.72
N LYS A 152 4.06 -30.75 -13.77
CA LYS A 152 5.03 -30.56 -14.84
C LYS A 152 6.07 -31.68 -14.89
N ALA A 153 6.48 -32.24 -13.74
CA ALA A 153 7.37 -33.40 -13.68
C ALA A 153 6.71 -34.64 -14.26
N ARG A 154 5.42 -34.88 -13.95
CA ARG A 154 4.63 -35.98 -14.49
C ARG A 154 4.48 -35.89 -16.02
N GLN A 155 4.11 -34.69 -16.51
CA GLN A 155 3.90 -34.48 -17.95
C GLN A 155 5.19 -34.60 -18.77
N THR A 156 6.30 -34.11 -18.25
CA THR A 156 7.59 -34.11 -18.99
C THR A 156 8.47 -35.30 -18.75
N GLY A 157 8.15 -36.15 -17.74
CA GLY A 157 9.00 -37.26 -17.30
C GLY A 157 10.37 -36.84 -16.76
N ARG A 158 10.59 -35.55 -16.54
CA ARG A 158 11.87 -34.96 -16.11
C ARG A 158 11.71 -34.14 -14.84
N LYS A 159 12.72 -34.18 -13.97
CA LYS A 159 12.76 -33.33 -12.78
C LYS A 159 12.78 -31.84 -13.20
N PRO A 160 11.85 -30.99 -12.70
CA PRO A 160 11.81 -29.60 -13.07
C PRO A 160 13.12 -28.89 -12.74
N ARG A 161 13.63 -28.08 -13.67
CA ARG A 161 14.83 -27.29 -13.48
C ARG A 161 14.58 -26.13 -12.50
N GLY A 162 15.62 -25.67 -11.83
CA GLY A 162 15.57 -24.54 -10.88
C GLY A 162 15.39 -24.99 -9.42
N ARG A 163 15.65 -24.05 -8.51
CA ARG A 163 15.53 -24.25 -7.05
C ARG A 163 14.08 -24.57 -6.69
N ALA A 164 13.88 -25.53 -5.80
CA ALA A 164 12.56 -25.82 -5.26
C ALA A 164 12.03 -24.62 -4.45
N PRO A 165 10.72 -24.36 -4.46
CA PRO A 165 10.13 -23.39 -3.53
C PRO A 165 10.52 -23.72 -2.10
N GLN A 166 10.73 -22.70 -1.27
CA GLN A 166 10.99 -22.90 0.15
C GLN A 166 9.66 -22.77 0.90
N PRO A 167 9.44 -23.61 1.94
CA PRO A 167 8.24 -23.49 2.76
C PRO A 167 8.25 -22.15 3.50
N PRO A 168 7.09 -21.53 3.72
CA PRO A 168 6.99 -20.31 4.49
C PRO A 168 7.36 -20.55 5.96
N THR A 169 7.83 -19.50 6.61
CA THR A 169 8.19 -19.54 8.04
C THR A 169 7.03 -18.99 8.87
N PRO A 170 6.51 -19.73 9.86
CA PRO A 170 5.44 -19.28 10.73
C PRO A 170 5.92 -18.17 11.67
N GLY A 171 4.98 -17.36 12.15
CA GLY A 171 5.19 -16.32 13.15
C GLY A 171 5.75 -15.00 12.61
N PRO A 172 5.83 -13.98 13.48
CA PRO A 172 6.37 -12.68 13.14
C PRO A 172 7.86 -12.73 12.80
N ARG A 173 8.26 -11.95 11.82
CA ARG A 173 9.67 -11.74 11.46
C ARG A 173 10.26 -10.66 12.35
N ASP A 174 11.55 -10.71 12.65
CA ASP A 174 12.25 -9.71 13.48
C ASP A 174 12.02 -8.26 13.02
N LYS A 175 11.88 -8.07 11.72
CA LYS A 175 11.67 -6.76 11.07
C LYS A 175 10.20 -6.34 10.95
N ASP A 176 9.26 -7.21 11.30
CA ASP A 176 7.85 -6.84 11.28
C ASP A 176 7.63 -5.72 12.29
N GLN A 177 6.90 -4.68 11.89
CA GLN A 177 6.73 -3.48 12.69
C GLN A 177 5.27 -3.26 13.06
N TYR A 178 5.08 -2.71 14.25
CA TYR A 178 3.82 -2.19 14.77
C TYR A 178 3.98 -0.70 15.04
N ASN A 179 3.02 0.11 14.64
CA ASN A 179 2.99 1.52 14.97
C ASN A 179 1.89 1.78 16.00
N PHE A 180 2.26 2.36 17.15
CA PHE A 180 1.31 2.62 18.25
C PHE A 180 0.27 3.72 17.91
N THR A 181 0.50 4.52 16.88
CA THR A 181 -0.44 5.55 16.45
C THR A 181 -1.41 5.02 15.39
N ASP A 182 -0.91 4.26 14.43
CA ASP A 182 -1.70 3.64 13.37
C ASP A 182 -1.14 2.24 13.04
N PRO A 183 -1.71 1.19 13.65
CA PRO A 183 -1.24 -0.19 13.50
C PRO A 183 -1.32 -0.75 12.08
N GLU A 184 -2.21 -0.21 11.26
CA GLU A 184 -2.41 -0.67 9.88
C GLU A 184 -1.50 0.03 8.88
N SER A 185 -0.92 1.19 9.23
CA SER A 185 0.09 1.84 8.40
C SER A 185 1.37 1.00 8.28
N ARG A 186 2.13 1.20 7.23
CA ARG A 186 3.39 0.48 6.99
C ARG A 186 4.52 1.42 6.68
N ILE A 187 5.71 1.02 7.15
CA ILE A 187 6.92 1.72 6.78
C ILE A 187 7.24 1.44 5.30
N MET A 188 7.29 2.47 4.51
CA MET A 188 7.59 2.39 3.09
C MET A 188 8.68 3.40 2.74
N LYS A 189 9.41 3.11 1.65
CA LYS A 189 10.43 4.01 1.15
C LYS A 189 9.78 5.24 0.52
N ASN A 190 10.26 6.41 0.91
CA ASN A 190 9.83 7.68 0.32
C ASN A 190 10.25 7.81 -1.15
N SER A 191 9.51 8.60 -1.90
CA SER A 191 9.95 9.06 -3.21
C SER A 191 11.30 9.77 -3.07
N ASN A 192 12.11 9.75 -4.13
CA ASN A 192 13.41 10.45 -4.18
C ASN A 192 14.48 10.00 -3.15
N ASN A 193 14.41 8.75 -2.66
CA ASN A 193 15.37 8.20 -1.71
C ASN A 193 15.50 8.96 -0.36
N GLN A 194 14.49 9.73 0.03
CA GLN A 194 14.48 10.53 1.26
C GLN A 194 14.17 9.73 2.54
N GLY A 195 14.57 8.46 2.60
CA GLY A 195 14.36 7.61 3.77
C GLY A 195 13.06 6.82 3.74
N PHE A 196 12.55 6.50 4.93
CA PHE A 196 11.36 5.69 5.14
C PHE A 196 10.43 6.39 6.12
N ASP A 197 9.13 6.37 5.85
CA ASP A 197 8.09 6.86 6.74
C ASP A 197 6.87 5.93 6.72
N GLN A 198 5.89 6.21 7.60
CA GLN A 198 4.63 5.48 7.63
C GLN A 198 3.73 5.94 6.49
N HIS A 199 3.25 5.00 5.67
CA HIS A 199 2.45 5.28 4.48
C HIS A 199 1.32 4.27 4.31
N TYR A 200 0.39 4.68 3.48
CA TYR A 200 -0.48 3.79 2.71
C TYR A 200 -0.12 3.87 1.23
N ASN A 201 -0.41 2.80 0.50
CA ASN A 201 -0.25 2.71 -0.94
C ASN A 201 -1.59 2.97 -1.62
N THR A 202 -1.73 4.14 -2.22
CA THR A 202 -2.93 4.53 -2.97
C THR A 202 -2.82 4.09 -4.41
N GLN A 203 -3.92 3.62 -4.98
CA GLN A 203 -4.00 3.23 -6.38
C GLN A 203 -5.10 4.02 -7.08
N VAL A 204 -4.90 4.32 -8.34
CA VAL A 204 -5.91 4.92 -9.21
C VAL A 204 -5.89 4.28 -10.59
N ALA A 205 -7.08 4.05 -11.14
CA ALA A 205 -7.28 3.79 -12.56
C ALA A 205 -7.95 5.01 -13.20
N MET A 206 -7.40 5.47 -14.31
CA MET A 206 -7.84 6.68 -14.97
C MET A 206 -8.16 6.43 -16.42
N ASP A 207 -9.27 6.99 -16.89
CA ASP A 207 -9.59 7.03 -18.30
C ASP A 207 -8.63 7.99 -19.03
N GLN A 208 -8.01 7.52 -20.11
CA GLN A 208 -6.97 8.27 -20.84
C GLN A 208 -7.55 9.45 -21.64
N GLU A 209 -8.82 9.46 -21.95
CA GLU A 209 -9.48 10.50 -22.75
C GLU A 209 -10.02 11.63 -21.87
N SER A 210 -10.81 11.28 -20.88
CA SER A 210 -11.46 12.25 -19.98
C SER A 210 -10.59 12.72 -18.83
N PHE A 211 -9.57 11.96 -18.44
CA PHE A 211 -8.76 12.15 -17.24
C PHE A 211 -9.58 12.01 -15.94
N LEU A 212 -10.68 11.30 -15.97
CA LEU A 212 -11.45 10.95 -14.79
C LEU A 212 -10.87 9.71 -14.12
N ILE A 213 -10.82 9.71 -12.80
CA ILE A 213 -10.48 8.53 -12.00
C ILE A 213 -11.69 7.61 -11.99
N VAL A 214 -11.58 6.46 -12.64
CA VAL A 214 -12.66 5.47 -12.78
C VAL A 214 -12.67 4.42 -11.69
N ALA A 215 -11.53 4.23 -11.02
CA ALA A 215 -11.43 3.41 -9.81
C ALA A 215 -10.29 3.92 -8.93
N ASN A 216 -10.43 3.71 -7.64
CA ASN A 216 -9.40 3.97 -6.65
C ASN A 216 -9.42 2.89 -5.57
N THR A 217 -8.25 2.51 -5.08
CA THR A 217 -8.09 1.59 -3.96
C THR A 217 -6.98 2.06 -3.03
N LEU A 218 -6.98 1.51 -1.82
CA LEU A 218 -5.95 1.76 -0.82
C LEU A 218 -5.49 0.44 -0.23
N SER A 219 -4.18 0.29 -0.12
CA SER A 219 -3.59 -0.85 0.58
C SER A 219 -2.45 -0.42 1.50
N ASN A 220 -1.99 -1.35 2.31
CA ASN A 220 -0.78 -1.20 3.10
C ASN A 220 0.38 -2.05 2.58
N HIS A 221 0.30 -2.53 1.34
CA HIS A 221 1.40 -3.23 0.69
C HIS A 221 2.43 -2.24 0.15
N PRO A 222 3.74 -2.49 0.37
CA PRO A 222 4.78 -1.55 -0.05
C PRO A 222 5.08 -1.54 -1.56
N ASN A 223 4.49 -2.47 -2.32
CA ASN A 223 4.65 -2.62 -3.77
C ASN A 223 3.30 -2.75 -4.46
N ASP A 224 3.28 -2.52 -5.78
CA ASP A 224 2.06 -2.46 -6.58
C ASP A 224 1.70 -3.81 -7.24
N TYR A 225 2.52 -4.83 -7.04
CA TYR A 225 2.40 -6.14 -7.70
C TYR A 225 1.01 -6.79 -7.53
N ALA A 226 0.43 -6.70 -6.34
CA ALA A 226 -0.87 -7.30 -6.01
C ALA A 226 -2.04 -6.31 -6.14
N GLU A 227 -1.77 -5.05 -6.52
CA GLU A 227 -2.78 -3.98 -6.47
C GLU A 227 -3.58 -3.86 -7.78
N MET A 228 -3.15 -4.49 -8.86
CA MET A 228 -3.80 -4.39 -10.16
C MET A 228 -5.22 -4.95 -10.14
N GLU A 229 -5.38 -6.19 -9.68
CA GLU A 229 -6.68 -6.87 -9.69
C GLU A 229 -7.71 -6.14 -8.81
N PRO A 230 -7.41 -5.81 -7.53
CA PRO A 230 -8.35 -5.04 -6.71
C PRO A 230 -8.74 -3.70 -7.33
N THR A 231 -7.81 -3.02 -8.02
CA THR A 231 -8.09 -1.74 -8.67
C THR A 231 -8.96 -1.90 -9.91
N LEU A 232 -8.75 -2.93 -10.72
CA LEU A 232 -9.61 -3.22 -11.87
C LEU A 232 -11.02 -3.65 -11.42
N ASP A 233 -11.11 -4.44 -10.37
CA ASP A 233 -12.38 -4.93 -9.82
C ASP A 233 -13.20 -3.79 -9.13
N ALA A 234 -12.54 -2.70 -8.76
CA ALA A 234 -13.19 -1.50 -8.24
C ALA A 234 -13.84 -0.61 -9.32
N ILE A 235 -13.60 -0.89 -10.62
CA ILE A 235 -14.29 -0.19 -11.71
C ILE A 235 -15.79 -0.58 -11.66
N PRO A 236 -16.71 0.40 -11.59
CA PRO A 236 -18.14 0.10 -11.59
C PRO A 236 -18.55 -0.72 -12.83
N ALA A 237 -19.21 -1.84 -12.62
CA ALA A 237 -19.63 -2.74 -13.71
C ALA A 237 -20.56 -2.06 -14.73
N GLU A 238 -21.31 -1.05 -14.27
CA GLU A 238 -22.22 -0.26 -15.09
C GLU A 238 -21.52 0.59 -16.14
N LEU A 239 -20.21 0.88 -15.95
CA LEU A 239 -19.39 1.58 -16.95
C LEU A 239 -18.91 0.67 -18.07
N GLY A 240 -19.02 -0.65 -17.89
CA GLY A 240 -18.47 -1.65 -18.81
C GLY A 240 -17.00 -1.98 -18.51
N THR A 241 -16.35 -2.60 -19.48
CA THR A 241 -14.94 -3.05 -19.38
C THR A 241 -14.05 -2.18 -20.25
N PRO A 242 -12.93 -1.65 -19.74
CA PRO A 242 -11.98 -0.91 -20.56
C PRO A 242 -11.35 -1.81 -21.62
N ASN A 243 -11.08 -1.28 -22.80
CA ASN A 243 -10.44 -2.04 -23.90
C ASN A 243 -8.98 -2.37 -23.60
N ALA A 244 -8.28 -1.48 -22.92
CA ALA A 244 -6.85 -1.64 -22.59
C ALA A 244 -6.48 -0.94 -21.29
N ALA A 245 -5.43 -1.46 -20.64
CA ALA A 245 -4.87 -0.90 -19.41
C ALA A 245 -3.35 -0.73 -19.54
N ALA A 246 -2.87 0.49 -19.36
CA ALA A 246 -1.45 0.84 -19.33
C ALA A 246 -0.94 0.96 -17.90
N MET A 247 0.13 0.22 -17.57
CA MET A 247 0.66 0.12 -16.20
C MET A 247 2.19 0.15 -16.21
N ASP A 248 2.78 0.54 -15.08
CA ASP A 248 4.24 0.55 -14.96
C ASP A 248 4.81 -0.86 -14.71
N ASN A 249 6.14 -0.95 -14.57
CA ASN A 249 6.84 -2.20 -14.32
C ASN A 249 6.53 -2.82 -12.94
N GLY A 250 6.03 -2.05 -11.97
CA GLY A 250 5.64 -2.53 -10.65
C GLY A 250 4.51 -3.55 -10.68
N TYR A 251 3.67 -3.50 -11.71
CA TYR A 251 2.54 -4.41 -11.91
C TYR A 251 2.88 -5.64 -12.78
N PHE A 252 4.08 -5.71 -13.36
CA PHE A 252 4.38 -6.76 -14.33
C PHE A 252 4.52 -8.14 -13.68
N SER A 253 3.63 -9.04 -14.03
CA SER A 253 3.72 -10.48 -13.79
C SER A 253 2.97 -11.26 -14.86
N ALA A 254 3.32 -12.54 -15.03
CA ALA A 254 2.56 -13.41 -15.92
C ALA A 254 1.09 -13.54 -15.46
N ASN A 255 0.87 -13.62 -14.15
CA ASN A 255 -0.47 -13.71 -13.57
C ASN A 255 -1.29 -12.45 -13.86
N ASN A 256 -0.72 -11.27 -13.69
CA ASN A 256 -1.41 -10.01 -13.96
C ASN A 256 -1.72 -9.84 -15.46
N VAL A 257 -0.84 -10.28 -16.35
CA VAL A 257 -1.13 -10.32 -17.79
C VAL A 257 -2.36 -11.20 -18.07
N THR A 258 -2.36 -12.42 -17.55
CA THR A 258 -3.48 -13.37 -17.71
C THR A 258 -4.76 -12.83 -17.05
N ALA A 259 -4.66 -12.22 -15.87
CA ALA A 259 -5.80 -11.65 -15.16
C ALA A 259 -6.47 -10.50 -15.94
N CYS A 260 -5.70 -9.65 -16.63
CA CYS A 260 -6.23 -8.64 -17.55
C CYS A 260 -6.93 -9.30 -18.74
N GLU A 261 -6.28 -10.25 -19.40
CA GLU A 261 -6.80 -10.93 -20.58
C GLU A 261 -8.09 -11.70 -20.26
N THR A 262 -8.19 -12.33 -19.10
CA THR A 262 -9.41 -13.01 -18.63
C THR A 262 -10.58 -12.04 -18.44
N ARG A 263 -10.30 -10.78 -18.07
CA ARG A 263 -11.30 -9.71 -17.95
C ARG A 263 -11.63 -9.04 -19.31
N GLY A 264 -11.00 -9.49 -20.39
CA GLY A 264 -11.18 -8.87 -21.71
C GLY A 264 -10.41 -7.56 -21.89
N ILE A 265 -9.47 -7.25 -20.98
CA ILE A 265 -8.68 -6.02 -20.99
C ILE A 265 -7.32 -6.29 -21.64
N ALA A 266 -6.94 -5.56 -22.67
CA ALA A 266 -5.63 -5.69 -23.29
C ALA A 266 -4.55 -5.03 -22.39
N PRO A 267 -3.64 -5.81 -21.75
CA PRO A 267 -2.60 -5.24 -20.88
C PRO A 267 -1.45 -4.61 -21.70
N TYR A 268 -0.97 -3.46 -21.24
CA TYR A 268 0.25 -2.77 -21.70
C TYR A 268 1.11 -2.44 -20.48
N ILE A 269 1.88 -3.42 -20.01
CA ILE A 269 2.64 -3.34 -18.76
C ILE A 269 4.13 -3.27 -19.10
N ALA A 270 4.86 -2.29 -18.57
CA ALA A 270 6.30 -2.21 -18.78
C ALA A 270 7.00 -3.46 -18.22
N THR A 271 7.91 -4.05 -18.98
CA THR A 271 8.65 -5.26 -18.61
C THR A 271 9.99 -4.97 -17.93
N GLY A 272 10.35 -3.69 -17.81
CA GLY A 272 11.61 -3.24 -17.23
C GLY A 272 11.65 -1.71 -17.13
N ARG A 273 12.67 -1.20 -16.46
CA ARG A 273 12.89 0.24 -16.39
C ARG A 273 13.33 0.76 -17.76
N GLU A 274 12.68 1.82 -18.24
CA GLU A 274 13.16 2.54 -19.41
C GLU A 274 14.51 3.18 -19.08
N PRO A 275 15.52 3.03 -19.96
CA PRO A 275 16.79 3.75 -19.81
C PRO A 275 16.53 5.25 -19.87
N HIS A 276 17.09 6.02 -18.95
CA HIS A 276 16.96 7.48 -18.91
C HIS A 276 17.48 8.15 -20.21
N HIS A 277 18.45 7.52 -20.86
CA HIS A 277 19.00 7.95 -22.14
C HIS A 277 18.92 6.81 -23.14
N ARG A 278 18.01 6.91 -24.10
CA ARG A 278 17.99 6.00 -25.24
C ARG A 278 19.16 6.34 -26.19
N SER A 279 19.86 5.31 -26.65
CA SER A 279 20.84 5.51 -27.72
C SER A 279 20.13 6.09 -28.95
N TRP A 280 20.74 7.06 -29.60
CA TRP A 280 20.21 7.63 -30.84
C TRP A 280 19.91 6.56 -31.91
N LYS A 281 20.67 5.45 -31.92
CA LYS A 281 20.43 4.30 -32.80
C LYS A 281 19.08 3.62 -32.54
N ALA A 282 18.59 3.67 -31.33
CA ALA A 282 17.30 3.06 -30.95
C ALA A 282 16.09 3.79 -31.56
N TYR A 283 16.25 5.07 -31.95
CA TYR A 283 15.22 5.83 -32.66
C TYR A 283 15.06 5.40 -34.13
N PHE A 284 16.12 4.85 -34.74
CA PHE A 284 16.12 4.35 -36.09
C PHE A 284 15.95 2.83 -36.17
N ALA A 285 15.93 2.15 -35.03
CA ALA A 285 15.64 0.72 -34.98
C ALA A 285 14.18 0.51 -35.38
N GLY A 286 13.93 -0.25 -36.43
CA GLY A 286 12.59 -0.68 -36.81
C GLY A 286 11.95 -1.56 -35.76
N LEU A 287 10.68 -1.90 -35.95
CA LEU A 287 10.00 -2.87 -35.11
C LEU A 287 10.74 -4.23 -35.21
N PRO A 288 11.09 -4.87 -34.09
CA PRO A 288 11.71 -6.19 -34.12
C PRO A 288 10.76 -7.22 -34.75
N ALA A 289 11.29 -8.34 -35.20
CA ALA A 289 10.44 -9.45 -35.68
C ALA A 289 9.46 -9.91 -34.55
N PRO A 290 8.23 -10.29 -34.92
CA PRO A 290 7.27 -10.78 -33.95
C PRO A 290 7.84 -11.99 -33.22
N PRO A 291 7.61 -12.10 -31.89
CA PRO A 291 8.10 -13.21 -31.12
C PRO A 291 7.39 -14.50 -31.52
N PRO A 292 8.04 -15.67 -31.39
CA PRO A 292 7.40 -16.95 -31.64
C PRO A 292 6.21 -17.17 -30.69
N GLU A 293 5.28 -18.05 -31.10
CA GLU A 293 4.04 -18.29 -30.33
C GLU A 293 4.28 -18.84 -28.91
N ASP A 294 5.33 -19.60 -28.74
CA ASP A 294 5.77 -20.20 -27.46
C ASP A 294 6.63 -19.23 -26.61
N ALA A 295 6.86 -18.01 -27.07
CA ALA A 295 7.62 -17.01 -26.32
C ALA A 295 6.95 -16.68 -24.98
N GLY A 296 7.76 -16.49 -23.94
CA GLY A 296 7.29 -16.14 -22.62
C GLY A 296 6.56 -14.78 -22.56
N PRO A 297 5.70 -14.56 -21.55
CA PRO A 297 4.89 -13.35 -21.42
C PRO A 297 5.70 -12.03 -21.46
N THR A 298 6.91 -12.05 -20.90
CA THR A 298 7.82 -10.90 -20.89
C THR A 298 8.22 -10.47 -22.31
N VAL A 299 8.58 -11.44 -23.16
CA VAL A 299 9.02 -11.18 -24.55
C VAL A 299 7.83 -10.69 -25.38
N LYS A 300 6.67 -11.31 -25.24
CA LYS A 300 5.44 -10.91 -25.93
C LYS A 300 5.03 -9.50 -25.54
N MET A 301 5.07 -9.16 -24.24
CA MET A 301 4.73 -7.84 -23.74
C MET A 301 5.73 -6.78 -24.19
N ALA A 302 7.04 -7.08 -24.15
CA ALA A 302 8.07 -6.18 -24.63
C ALA A 302 7.93 -5.86 -26.13
N TYR A 303 7.54 -6.84 -26.94
CA TYR A 303 7.21 -6.65 -28.34
C TYR A 303 5.94 -5.80 -28.51
N LYS A 304 4.85 -6.14 -27.80
CA LYS A 304 3.57 -5.43 -27.84
C LYS A 304 3.73 -3.94 -27.55
N LEU A 305 4.55 -3.57 -26.58
CA LEU A 305 4.85 -2.18 -26.24
C LEU A 305 5.65 -1.43 -27.32
N GLN A 306 6.32 -2.15 -28.24
CA GLN A 306 7.08 -1.54 -29.34
C GLN A 306 6.24 -1.34 -30.60
N THR A 307 5.05 -1.94 -30.71
CA THR A 307 4.11 -1.69 -31.79
C THR A 307 3.62 -0.24 -31.78
N GLU A 308 3.13 0.29 -32.88
CA GLU A 308 2.58 1.65 -32.95
C GLU A 308 1.42 1.83 -31.96
N ILE A 309 0.50 0.87 -31.90
CA ILE A 309 -0.62 0.88 -30.95
C ILE A 309 -0.11 0.83 -29.50
N GLY A 310 0.85 -0.05 -29.22
CA GLY A 310 1.43 -0.17 -27.90
C GLY A 310 2.13 1.11 -27.44
N LYS A 311 2.90 1.75 -28.33
CA LYS A 311 3.54 3.05 -28.07
C LYS A 311 2.50 4.14 -27.80
N ALA A 312 1.43 4.19 -28.59
CA ALA A 312 0.37 5.20 -28.44
C ALA A 312 -0.32 5.06 -27.08
N ILE A 313 -0.80 3.87 -26.72
CA ILE A 313 -1.50 3.62 -25.47
C ILE A 313 -0.57 3.81 -24.26
N TYR A 314 0.66 3.26 -24.32
CA TYR A 314 1.58 3.30 -23.18
C TYR A 314 2.16 4.71 -22.95
N SER A 315 2.39 5.50 -24.00
CA SER A 315 2.89 6.87 -23.85
C SER A 315 1.93 7.77 -23.11
N LEU A 316 0.62 7.55 -23.26
CA LEU A 316 -0.42 8.30 -22.58
C LEU A 316 -0.41 8.06 -21.06
N ARG A 317 0.13 6.94 -20.57
CA ARG A 317 0.22 6.68 -19.12
C ARG A 317 0.91 7.84 -18.38
N LYS A 318 2.08 8.26 -18.86
CA LYS A 318 2.83 9.35 -18.21
C LYS A 318 2.12 10.70 -18.30
N CYS A 319 1.35 10.91 -19.35
CA CYS A 319 0.62 12.16 -19.56
C CYS A 319 -0.74 12.20 -18.84
N THR A 320 -1.22 11.06 -18.34
CA THR A 320 -2.54 10.96 -17.68
C THR A 320 -2.40 10.79 -16.18
N VAL A 321 -1.90 9.66 -15.71
CA VAL A 321 -1.94 9.32 -14.27
C VAL A 321 -0.92 10.11 -13.44
N GLU A 322 0.30 10.33 -13.95
CA GLU A 322 1.34 11.06 -13.22
C GLU A 322 0.93 12.53 -12.94
N PRO A 323 0.39 13.31 -13.91
CA PRO A 323 -0.12 14.65 -13.63
C PRO A 323 -1.27 14.69 -12.63
N VAL A 324 -2.16 13.70 -12.64
CA VAL A 324 -3.29 13.66 -11.71
C VAL A 324 -2.84 13.41 -10.28
N ILE A 325 -1.95 12.46 -10.06
CA ILE A 325 -1.33 12.24 -8.75
C ILE A 325 -0.58 13.52 -8.32
N GLY A 326 0.08 14.20 -9.24
CA GLY A 326 0.72 15.49 -9.01
C GLY A 326 -0.28 16.56 -8.58
N ILE A 327 -1.43 16.69 -9.26
CA ILE A 327 -2.49 17.63 -8.89
C ILE A 327 -3.05 17.32 -7.50
N ILE A 328 -3.30 16.05 -7.19
CA ILE A 328 -3.78 15.65 -5.87
C ILE A 328 -2.79 16.06 -4.78
N LYS A 329 -1.50 15.83 -4.98
CA LYS A 329 -0.47 16.13 -3.98
C LYS A 329 -0.12 17.62 -3.87
N GLU A 330 -0.04 18.31 -5.01
CA GLU A 330 0.49 19.67 -5.04
C GLU A 330 -0.62 20.72 -5.07
N VAL A 331 -1.69 20.52 -5.82
CA VAL A 331 -2.77 21.51 -5.98
C VAL A 331 -3.86 21.31 -4.95
N LEU A 332 -4.29 20.06 -4.68
CA LEU A 332 -5.24 19.77 -3.61
C LEU A 332 -4.54 19.68 -2.24
N GLY A 333 -3.22 19.62 -2.18
CA GLY A 333 -2.44 19.56 -0.95
C GLY A 333 -2.52 18.23 -0.20
N PHE A 334 -3.08 17.19 -0.81
CA PHE A 334 -3.26 15.91 -0.13
C PHE A 334 -1.97 15.09 -0.16
N ARG A 335 -1.13 15.28 0.84
CA ARG A 335 0.17 14.58 1.00
C ARG A 335 0.19 13.61 2.19
N GLN A 336 -0.80 13.72 3.08
CA GLN A 336 -0.92 12.93 4.29
C GLN A 336 -2.39 12.67 4.60
N PHE A 337 -2.70 11.48 5.07
CA PHE A 337 -4.01 11.13 5.60
C PHE A 337 -4.24 11.83 6.95
N SER A 338 -5.48 12.19 7.22
CA SER A 338 -5.95 12.72 8.50
C SER A 338 -6.62 11.65 9.34
N LEU A 339 -7.11 10.59 8.69
CA LEU A 339 -7.76 9.45 9.33
C LEU A 339 -6.77 8.28 9.47
N ARG A 340 -6.95 7.50 10.53
CA ARG A 340 -6.13 6.33 10.87
C ARG A 340 -6.89 5.05 10.62
N GLY A 341 -6.13 3.99 10.32
CA GLY A 341 -6.67 2.69 9.95
C GLY A 341 -7.04 2.61 8.45
N LEU A 342 -6.89 1.42 7.88
CA LEU A 342 -6.99 1.19 6.44
C LEU A 342 -8.36 1.57 5.89
N ALA A 343 -9.44 1.20 6.58
CA ALA A 343 -10.81 1.47 6.12
C ALA A 343 -11.15 2.97 6.12
N ALA A 344 -10.78 3.70 7.18
CA ALA A 344 -11.04 5.13 7.28
C ALA A 344 -10.18 5.93 6.27
N ALA A 345 -8.90 5.57 6.14
CA ALA A 345 -8.01 6.15 5.14
C ALA A 345 -8.48 5.86 3.71
N ALA A 346 -9.03 4.66 3.43
CA ALA A 346 -9.62 4.35 2.13
C ALA A 346 -10.83 5.24 1.81
N GLY A 347 -11.69 5.50 2.80
CA GLY A 347 -12.79 6.45 2.66
C GLY A 347 -12.31 7.87 2.38
N GLU A 348 -11.26 8.33 3.08
CA GLU A 348 -10.64 9.64 2.84
C GLU A 348 -10.04 9.73 1.43
N TRP A 349 -9.33 8.68 0.98
CA TRP A 349 -8.79 8.60 -0.38
C TRP A 349 -9.89 8.69 -1.44
N CYS A 350 -10.99 7.99 -1.22
CA CYS A 350 -12.13 8.03 -2.12
C CYS A 350 -12.73 9.45 -2.24
N LEU A 351 -12.85 10.19 -1.13
CA LEU A 351 -13.30 11.57 -1.14
C LEU A 351 -12.35 12.51 -1.89
N VAL A 352 -11.05 12.29 -1.77
CA VAL A 352 -10.03 13.06 -2.53
C VAL A 352 -10.14 12.80 -4.02
N CYS A 353 -10.32 11.54 -4.43
CA CYS A 353 -10.54 11.17 -5.82
C CYS A 353 -11.84 11.79 -6.37
N LEU A 354 -12.91 11.76 -5.58
CA LEU A 354 -14.18 12.40 -5.93
C LEU A 354 -14.01 13.92 -6.12
N ALA A 355 -13.33 14.60 -5.20
CA ALA A 355 -13.08 16.03 -5.31
C ALA A 355 -12.27 16.40 -6.57
N PHE A 356 -11.28 15.57 -6.92
CA PHE A 356 -10.55 15.72 -8.18
C PHE A 356 -11.48 15.56 -9.37
N ASN A 357 -12.27 14.50 -9.41
CA ASN A 357 -13.20 14.20 -10.50
C ASN A 357 -14.24 15.31 -10.70
N LEU A 358 -14.86 15.83 -9.63
CA LEU A 358 -15.82 16.93 -9.70
C LEU A 358 -15.21 18.18 -10.34
N LYS A 359 -13.97 18.52 -9.96
CA LYS A 359 -13.24 19.65 -10.61
C LYS A 359 -12.99 19.38 -12.09
N ARG A 360 -12.60 18.15 -12.44
CA ARG A 360 -12.35 17.77 -13.82
C ARG A 360 -13.63 17.78 -14.65
N LEU A 361 -14.70 17.21 -14.11
CA LEU A 361 -16.03 17.17 -14.75
C LEU A 361 -16.57 18.57 -15.03
N HIS A 362 -16.40 19.48 -14.07
CA HIS A 362 -16.78 20.88 -14.30
C HIS A 362 -16.08 21.49 -15.52
N VAL A 363 -14.78 21.23 -15.69
CA VAL A 363 -14.02 21.71 -16.86
C VAL A 363 -14.52 21.05 -18.15
N LEU A 364 -14.79 19.74 -18.13
CA LEU A 364 -15.22 18.98 -19.32
C LEU A 364 -16.64 19.34 -19.77
N LEU A 365 -17.52 19.76 -18.86
CA LEU A 365 -18.88 20.20 -19.19
C LEU A 365 -18.96 21.69 -19.58
N ALA A 366 -17.96 22.47 -19.24
CA ALA A 366 -17.88 23.90 -19.58
C ALA A 366 -17.15 24.15 -20.93
N SER A 367 -16.47 23.15 -21.49
CA SER A 367 -15.78 23.18 -22.78
C SER A 367 -16.66 22.68 -23.92
#